data_45763427619a44c5dbf745148db8a98c
#
_entry.id   45763427619a44c5dbf745148db8a98c
#
_cell.length_a   1.000
_cell.length_b   1.000
_cell.length_c   1.000
_cell.angle_alpha   90.00
_cell.angle_beta   90.00
_cell.angle_gamma   90.00
#
_symmetry.space_group_name_H-M   'P 1'
#
loop_
_entity.id
_entity.type
_entity.pdbx_description
1 polymer ?
#
loop_
_entity_poly.entity_id
_entity_poly.type
_entity_poly.pdbx_seq_one_letter_code
_entity_poly.pdbx_strand_id
1 'polypeptide(L)'
;MSTTKAASGPYQPLFFSPQQYRMIEHLAEMIIPEDDTPGAKTAGVAEFIDFMVANRVPVSGSRDVRSTQDAIEMGEDAQNRFLSGLGWMNARSKSEFGHEFMDCTPQQQNGLLEELAYKAKFKPTTESGRAFFQFMRDYTVVGYYTTKVGLESIGYPGLRSVWPKMPGCSHRDDPEHAHLREPAAK
;
A
#
# COMPACT_ATOMS: atom_id res chain seq x y z
N MET A 1 18.49 -11.26 -26.82
CA MET A 1 17.75 -10.76 -25.65
C MET A 1 17.24 -11.96 -24.88
N SER A 2 17.88 -12.31 -23.78
CA SER A 2 17.48 -13.47 -22.97
C SER A 2 16.27 -13.11 -22.14
N THR A 3 15.12 -13.67 -22.47
CA THR A 3 13.92 -13.65 -21.66
C THR A 3 14.17 -14.48 -20.40
N THR A 4 14.42 -13.83 -19.28
CA THR A 4 14.46 -14.50 -17.97
C THR A 4 13.07 -15.04 -17.68
N LYS A 5 12.91 -16.36 -17.82
CA LYS A 5 11.70 -17.08 -17.45
C LYS A 5 11.51 -16.90 -15.93
N ALA A 6 10.40 -16.28 -15.54
CA ALA A 6 10.06 -16.14 -14.12
C ALA A 6 10.05 -17.53 -13.46
N ALA A 7 10.65 -17.64 -12.30
CA ALA A 7 10.72 -18.86 -11.52
C ALA A 7 9.30 -19.32 -11.16
N SER A 8 8.92 -20.50 -11.59
CA SER A 8 7.58 -21.10 -11.41
C SER A 8 7.45 -21.81 -10.05
N GLY A 9 7.86 -21.17 -8.98
CA GLY A 9 7.71 -21.66 -7.61
C GLY A 9 6.93 -20.65 -6.74
N PRO A 10 6.45 -21.06 -5.54
CA PRO A 10 5.84 -20.12 -4.61
C PRO A 10 6.84 -19.01 -4.26
N TYR A 11 6.35 -17.78 -4.11
CA TYR A 11 7.17 -16.64 -3.74
C TYR A 11 7.95 -16.92 -2.45
N GLN A 12 9.23 -16.58 -2.44
CA GLN A 12 10.09 -16.68 -1.26
C GLN A 12 10.34 -15.26 -0.75
N PRO A 13 9.86 -14.91 0.47
CA PRO A 13 10.08 -13.59 1.02
C PRO A 13 11.56 -13.23 1.12
N LEU A 14 11.90 -11.99 0.76
CA LEU A 14 13.26 -11.46 0.75
C LEU A 14 13.66 -10.89 2.12
N PHE A 15 12.72 -10.28 2.82
CA PHE A 15 12.94 -9.60 4.10
C PHE A 15 12.15 -10.23 5.24
N PHE A 16 10.84 -10.43 5.04
CA PHE A 16 9.96 -10.91 6.10
C PHE A 16 10.13 -12.42 6.36
N SER A 17 9.99 -12.83 7.61
CA SER A 17 9.83 -14.25 7.90
C SER A 17 8.54 -14.80 7.24
N PRO A 18 8.43 -16.12 7.00
CA PRO A 18 7.23 -16.70 6.41
C PRO A 18 5.93 -16.39 7.21
N GLN A 19 6.03 -16.23 8.53
CA GLN A 19 4.89 -15.86 9.37
C GLN A 19 4.51 -14.38 9.19
N GLN A 20 5.50 -13.50 9.19
CA GLN A 20 5.28 -12.06 8.95
C GLN A 20 4.72 -11.80 7.54
N TYR A 21 5.24 -12.49 6.53
CA TYR A 21 4.75 -12.39 5.16
C TYR A 21 3.27 -12.79 5.06
N ARG A 22 2.88 -13.93 5.66
CA ARG A 22 1.47 -14.34 5.69
C ARG A 22 0.57 -13.33 6.39
N MET A 23 1.06 -12.71 7.46
CA MET A 23 0.32 -11.67 8.17
C MET A 23 0.17 -10.41 7.32
N ILE A 24 1.19 -10.00 6.57
CA ILE A 24 1.13 -8.89 5.61
C ILE A 24 0.14 -9.20 4.48
N GLU A 25 0.20 -10.41 3.90
CA GLU A 25 -0.74 -10.85 2.87
C GLU A 25 -2.18 -10.78 3.36
N HIS A 26 -2.42 -11.26 4.58
CA HIS A 26 -3.74 -11.24 5.21
C HIS A 26 -4.23 -9.80 5.49
N LEU A 27 -3.37 -8.96 6.06
CA LEU A 27 -3.71 -7.55 6.32
C LEU A 27 -3.98 -6.78 5.02
N ALA A 28 -3.21 -7.01 3.96
CA ALA A 28 -3.43 -6.40 2.66
C ALA A 28 -4.79 -6.81 2.08
N GLU A 29 -5.15 -8.08 2.19
CA GLU A 29 -6.45 -8.61 1.75
C GLU A 29 -7.62 -8.06 2.59
N MET A 30 -7.42 -7.81 3.89
CA MET A 30 -8.44 -7.14 4.71
C MET A 30 -8.62 -5.66 4.36
N ILE A 31 -7.61 -5.01 3.77
CA ILE A 31 -7.66 -3.60 3.33
C ILE A 31 -8.31 -3.48 1.94
N ILE A 32 -7.94 -4.35 1.01
CA ILE A 32 -8.52 -4.45 -0.35
C ILE A 32 -8.93 -5.91 -0.56
N PRO A 33 -10.14 -6.27 -0.10
CA PRO A 33 -10.62 -7.65 -0.20
C PRO A 33 -10.99 -8.01 -1.64
N GLU A 34 -10.96 -9.30 -1.92
CA GLU A 34 -11.54 -9.84 -3.14
C GLU A 34 -13.07 -9.80 -3.05
N ASP A 35 -13.68 -9.17 -4.04
CA ASP A 35 -15.13 -9.08 -4.23
C ASP A 35 -15.47 -9.32 -5.71
N ASP A 36 -16.20 -8.43 -6.38
CA ASP A 36 -16.42 -8.46 -7.83
C ASP A 36 -15.13 -8.16 -8.62
N THR A 37 -14.10 -7.65 -7.92
CA THR A 37 -12.75 -7.41 -8.42
C THR A 37 -11.73 -8.22 -7.63
N PRO A 38 -10.59 -8.61 -8.25
CA PRO A 38 -9.54 -9.31 -7.53
C PRO A 38 -8.99 -8.48 -6.37
N GLY A 39 -8.79 -9.11 -5.19
CA GLY A 39 -8.25 -8.48 -4.00
C GLY A 39 -6.73 -8.28 -4.02
N ALA A 40 -6.21 -7.74 -2.91
CA ALA A 40 -4.78 -7.46 -2.75
C ALA A 40 -3.91 -8.72 -2.83
N LYS A 41 -4.41 -9.85 -2.34
CA LYS A 41 -3.72 -11.13 -2.41
C LYS A 41 -3.56 -11.60 -3.85
N THR A 42 -4.64 -11.61 -4.63
CA THR A 42 -4.61 -11.97 -6.06
C THR A 42 -3.76 -11.01 -6.88
N ALA A 43 -3.69 -9.74 -6.47
CA ALA A 43 -2.84 -8.73 -7.11
C ALA A 43 -1.34 -8.85 -6.74
N GLY A 44 -0.94 -9.73 -5.81
CA GLY A 44 0.46 -9.90 -5.39
C GLY A 44 0.99 -8.75 -4.53
N VAL A 45 0.13 -8.05 -3.82
CA VAL A 45 0.51 -6.87 -3.02
C VAL A 45 1.54 -7.21 -1.93
N ALA A 46 1.44 -8.38 -1.31
CA ALA A 46 2.42 -8.79 -0.29
C ALA A 46 3.83 -8.97 -0.88
N GLU A 47 3.94 -9.48 -2.11
CA GLU A 47 5.21 -9.58 -2.84
C GLU A 47 5.80 -8.19 -3.12
N PHE A 48 4.96 -7.25 -3.54
CA PHE A 48 5.35 -5.86 -3.74
C PHE A 48 5.88 -5.24 -2.44
N ILE A 49 5.15 -5.40 -1.33
CA ILE A 49 5.56 -4.86 -0.02
C ILE A 49 6.90 -5.44 0.40
N ASP A 50 7.06 -6.76 0.34
CA ASP A 50 8.31 -7.43 0.71
C ASP A 50 9.48 -6.96 -0.14
N PHE A 51 9.29 -6.85 -1.46
CA PHE A 51 10.32 -6.34 -2.37
C PHE A 51 10.74 -4.90 -2.05
N MET A 52 9.77 -4.00 -1.83
CA MET A 52 10.05 -2.59 -1.52
C MET A 52 10.80 -2.45 -0.20
N VAL A 53 10.35 -3.19 0.84
CA VAL A 53 10.96 -3.16 2.17
C VAL A 53 12.35 -3.81 2.17
N ALA A 54 12.53 -4.94 1.48
CA ALA A 54 13.83 -5.60 1.34
C ALA A 54 14.86 -4.69 0.68
N ASN A 55 14.46 -3.97 -0.36
CA ASN A 55 15.33 -3.06 -1.12
C ASN A 55 15.36 -1.63 -0.56
N ARG A 56 14.70 -1.39 0.59
CA ARG A 56 14.65 -0.08 1.25
C ARG A 56 14.12 1.03 0.33
N VAL A 57 13.16 0.70 -0.54
CA VAL A 57 12.53 1.65 -1.43
C VAL A 57 11.30 2.24 -0.72
N PRO A 58 11.27 3.53 -0.42
CA PRO A 58 10.14 4.14 0.26
C PRO A 58 8.91 4.20 -0.66
N VAL A 59 7.75 3.92 -0.09
CA VAL A 59 6.43 4.07 -0.73
C VAL A 59 5.76 5.30 -0.14
N SER A 60 6.47 6.39 -0.01
CA SER A 60 5.88 7.64 0.44
C SER A 60 5.50 8.51 -0.75
N GLY A 61 4.44 9.29 -0.58
CA GLY A 61 4.12 10.32 -1.55
C GLY A 61 5.34 11.24 -1.74
N SER A 62 5.66 11.54 -2.99
CA SER A 62 6.86 12.25 -3.44
C SER A 62 7.15 13.60 -2.76
N ARG A 63 6.30 14.06 -1.86
CA ARG A 63 6.46 15.36 -1.17
C ARG A 63 7.55 15.35 -0.10
N ASP A 64 7.83 14.18 0.48
CA ASP A 64 8.73 14.06 1.63
C ASP A 64 10.13 13.64 1.23
N VAL A 65 10.33 13.11 0.01
CA VAL A 65 11.64 12.71 -0.51
C VAL A 65 12.26 13.90 -1.24
N ARG A 66 13.17 14.60 -0.58
CA ARG A 66 13.88 15.78 -1.13
C ARG A 66 15.30 15.47 -1.59
N SER A 67 15.85 14.35 -1.14
CA SER A 67 17.23 13.95 -1.44
C SER A 67 17.36 12.42 -1.46
N THR A 68 18.48 11.92 -1.99
CA THR A 68 18.82 10.49 -1.93
C THR A 68 18.98 10.02 -0.48
N GLN A 69 19.48 10.88 0.41
CA GLN A 69 19.64 10.57 1.82
C GLN A 69 18.27 10.38 2.50
N ASP A 70 17.30 11.26 2.22
CA ASP A 70 15.93 11.12 2.74
C ASP A 70 15.31 9.78 2.29
N ALA A 71 15.54 9.39 1.03
CA ALA A 71 15.03 8.12 0.51
C ALA A 71 15.63 6.90 1.24
N ILE A 72 16.92 6.94 1.57
CA ILE A 72 17.60 5.86 2.31
C ILE A 72 17.04 5.76 3.73
N GLU A 73 16.95 6.89 4.44
CA GLU A 73 16.45 6.93 5.82
C GLU A 73 14.99 6.46 5.90
N MET A 74 14.13 6.88 4.97
CA MET A 74 12.75 6.42 4.89
C MET A 74 12.65 4.93 4.59
N GLY A 75 13.55 4.38 3.77
CA GLY A 75 13.61 2.95 3.48
C GLY A 75 14.02 2.12 4.70
N GLU A 76 14.97 2.59 5.50
CA GLU A 76 15.37 1.95 6.76
C GLU A 76 14.27 2.06 7.83
N ASP A 77 13.61 3.21 7.93
CA ASP A 77 12.47 3.39 8.80
C ASP A 77 11.32 2.43 8.44
N ALA A 78 11.09 2.17 7.15
CA ALA A 78 10.06 1.25 6.70
C ALA A 78 10.24 -0.17 7.25
N GLN A 79 11.48 -0.70 7.26
CA GLN A 79 11.77 -2.02 7.84
C GLN A 79 11.39 -2.06 9.32
N ASN A 80 11.82 -1.07 10.09
CA ASN A 80 11.53 -0.96 11.52
C ASN A 80 10.03 -0.80 11.79
N ARG A 81 9.34 0.01 11.00
CA ARG A 81 7.89 0.25 11.14
C ARG A 81 7.07 -1.01 10.86
N PHE A 82 7.43 -1.79 9.86
CA PHE A 82 6.77 -3.07 9.62
C PHE A 82 7.00 -4.05 10.76
N LEU A 83 8.25 -4.26 11.18
CA LEU A 83 8.56 -5.21 12.25
C LEU A 83 7.89 -4.83 13.58
N SER A 84 7.98 -3.57 13.98
CA SER A 84 7.36 -3.08 15.21
C SER A 84 5.83 -3.08 15.13
N GLY A 85 5.27 -2.75 13.97
CA GLY A 85 3.83 -2.75 13.75
C GLY A 85 3.21 -4.15 13.80
N LEU A 86 3.82 -5.13 13.13
CA LEU A 86 3.38 -6.53 13.21
C LEU A 86 3.52 -7.07 14.64
N GLY A 87 4.60 -6.72 15.33
CA GLY A 87 4.79 -7.06 16.74
C GLY A 87 3.71 -6.44 17.64
N TRP A 88 3.36 -5.17 17.41
CA TRP A 88 2.29 -4.49 18.13
C TRP A 88 0.93 -5.17 17.92
N MET A 89 0.61 -5.53 16.67
CA MET A 89 -0.64 -6.23 16.33
C MET A 89 -0.76 -7.55 17.09
N ASN A 90 0.29 -8.37 17.11
CA ASN A 90 0.32 -9.62 17.84
C ASN A 90 0.21 -9.41 19.36
N ALA A 91 0.95 -8.47 19.92
CA ALA A 91 0.91 -8.15 21.34
C ALA A 91 -0.48 -7.66 21.78
N ARG A 92 -1.12 -6.80 20.98
CA ARG A 92 -2.45 -6.27 21.22
C ARG A 92 -3.50 -7.38 21.17
N SER A 93 -3.47 -8.22 20.14
CA SER A 93 -4.39 -9.36 20.00
C SER A 93 -4.24 -10.36 21.15
N LYS A 94 -3.01 -10.65 21.52
CA LYS A 94 -2.73 -11.57 22.64
C LYS A 94 -3.23 -11.01 23.98
N SER A 95 -3.07 -9.69 24.19
CA SER A 95 -3.56 -9.03 25.41
C SER A 95 -5.09 -8.99 25.49
N GLU A 96 -5.79 -8.84 24.36
CA GLU A 96 -7.24 -8.66 24.33
C GLU A 96 -8.01 -9.99 24.17
N PHE A 97 -7.47 -10.90 23.34
CA PHE A 97 -8.15 -12.12 22.93
C PHE A 97 -7.43 -13.41 23.39
N GLY A 98 -6.21 -13.32 23.92
CA GLY A 98 -5.40 -14.47 24.35
C GLY A 98 -4.65 -15.19 23.23
N HIS A 99 -4.78 -14.73 21.98
CA HIS A 99 -4.17 -15.34 20.78
C HIS A 99 -3.40 -14.31 19.96
N GLU A 100 -2.46 -14.76 19.14
CA GLU A 100 -1.82 -13.90 18.13
C GLU A 100 -2.83 -13.50 17.05
N PHE A 101 -2.58 -12.40 16.36
CA PHE A 101 -3.51 -11.82 15.39
C PHE A 101 -4.03 -12.82 14.35
N MET A 102 -3.14 -13.66 13.81
CA MET A 102 -3.51 -14.66 12.80
C MET A 102 -4.36 -15.83 13.35
N ASP A 103 -4.36 -16.05 14.66
CA ASP A 103 -5.14 -17.07 15.33
C ASP A 103 -6.48 -16.54 15.89
N CYS A 104 -6.72 -15.23 15.76
CA CYS A 104 -7.98 -14.61 16.15
C CYS A 104 -9.08 -14.90 15.13
N THR A 105 -10.34 -14.87 15.61
CA THR A 105 -11.50 -14.98 14.71
C THR A 105 -11.59 -13.77 13.76
N PRO A 106 -12.23 -13.92 12.58
CA PRO A 106 -12.42 -12.80 11.66
C PRO A 106 -13.10 -11.58 12.31
N GLN A 107 -14.03 -11.80 13.23
CA GLN A 107 -14.71 -10.73 13.97
C GLN A 107 -13.74 -9.97 14.89
N GLN A 108 -12.83 -10.68 15.57
CA GLN A 108 -11.81 -10.07 16.43
C GLN A 108 -10.80 -9.28 15.60
N GLN A 109 -10.34 -9.84 14.48
CA GLN A 109 -9.42 -9.17 13.55
C GLN A 109 -10.04 -7.88 12.99
N ASN A 110 -11.28 -7.96 12.49
CA ASN A 110 -12.01 -6.80 11.98
C ASN A 110 -12.23 -5.75 13.07
N GLY A 111 -12.64 -6.16 14.26
CA GLY A 111 -12.83 -5.25 15.40
C GLY A 111 -11.55 -4.47 15.75
N LEU A 112 -10.40 -5.14 15.75
CA LEU A 112 -9.11 -4.48 15.97
C LEU A 112 -8.77 -3.50 14.86
N LEU A 113 -8.93 -3.88 13.58
CA LEU A 113 -8.66 -2.99 12.46
C LEU A 113 -9.61 -1.79 12.44
N GLU A 114 -10.87 -1.95 12.81
CA GLU A 114 -11.81 -0.84 12.94
C GLU A 114 -11.38 0.18 14.00
N GLU A 115 -10.80 -0.26 15.13
CA GLU A 115 -10.24 0.66 16.14
C GLU A 115 -9.09 1.50 15.56
N LEU A 116 -8.30 0.92 14.65
CA LEU A 116 -7.17 1.61 14.03
C LEU A 116 -7.60 2.49 12.85
N ALA A 117 -8.60 2.07 12.09
CA ALA A 117 -9.06 2.77 10.88
C ALA A 117 -9.94 3.99 11.18
N TYR A 118 -10.88 3.87 12.10
CA TYR A 118 -11.91 4.89 12.32
C TYR A 118 -11.54 5.89 13.43
N LYS A 119 -11.57 7.18 13.09
CA LYS A 119 -11.32 8.26 14.07
C LYS A 119 -12.23 8.19 15.30
N ALA A 120 -13.49 7.82 15.11
CA ALA A 120 -14.48 7.73 16.18
C ALA A 120 -14.17 6.60 17.20
N LYS A 121 -13.38 5.61 16.81
CA LYS A 121 -12.97 4.47 17.65
C LYS A 121 -11.56 4.64 18.23
N PHE A 122 -10.89 5.74 17.93
CA PHE A 122 -9.51 5.99 18.36
C PHE A 122 -9.40 6.06 19.89
N LYS A 123 -8.40 5.38 20.41
CA LYS A 123 -7.96 5.44 21.82
C LYS A 123 -6.48 5.83 21.85
N PRO A 124 -6.02 6.65 22.83
CA PRO A 124 -4.59 6.99 22.94
C PRO A 124 -3.68 5.77 23.03
N THR A 125 -4.15 4.69 23.62
CA THR A 125 -3.40 3.41 23.74
C THR A 125 -3.21 2.67 22.40
N THR A 126 -3.91 3.07 21.33
CA THR A 126 -3.81 2.46 20.00
C THR A 126 -3.06 3.32 18.99
N GLU A 127 -2.42 4.41 19.42
CA GLU A 127 -1.73 5.35 18.52
C GLU A 127 -0.66 4.69 17.65
N SER A 128 0.20 3.86 18.25
CA SER A 128 1.25 3.14 17.49
C SER A 128 0.65 2.16 16.47
N GLY A 129 -0.42 1.44 16.85
CA GLY A 129 -1.13 0.55 15.94
C GLY A 129 -1.79 1.31 14.79
N ARG A 130 -2.37 2.48 15.08
CA ARG A 130 -2.97 3.34 14.06
C ARG A 130 -1.93 3.87 13.08
N ALA A 131 -0.78 4.32 13.57
CA ALA A 131 0.31 4.76 12.71
C ALA A 131 0.79 3.62 11.79
N PHE A 132 0.92 2.41 12.33
CA PHE A 132 1.23 1.23 11.53
C PHE A 132 0.13 0.90 10.51
N PHE A 133 -1.14 0.91 10.91
CA PHE A 133 -2.26 0.62 10.01
C PHE A 133 -2.30 1.60 8.83
N GLN A 134 -2.12 2.90 9.07
CA GLN A 134 -2.04 3.90 8.00
C GLN A 134 -0.88 3.60 7.05
N PHE A 135 0.28 3.29 7.59
CA PHE A 135 1.47 2.93 6.83
C PHE A 135 1.25 1.66 5.99
N MET A 136 0.71 0.60 6.58
CA MET A 136 0.35 -0.65 5.89
C MET A 136 -0.65 -0.39 4.76
N ARG A 137 -1.68 0.45 5.02
CA ARG A 137 -2.67 0.83 4.02
C ARG A 137 -2.04 1.56 2.84
N ASP A 138 -1.13 2.49 3.08
CA ASP A 138 -0.47 3.26 2.02
C ASP A 138 0.34 2.33 1.11
N TYR A 139 1.10 1.39 1.69
CA TYR A 139 1.81 0.36 0.92
C TYR A 139 0.86 -0.55 0.15
N THR A 140 -0.26 -0.94 0.75
CA THR A 140 -1.28 -1.78 0.09
C THR A 140 -1.90 -1.06 -1.11
N VAL A 141 -2.31 0.20 -0.94
CA VAL A 141 -2.93 1.00 -1.99
C VAL A 141 -1.96 1.23 -3.15
N VAL A 142 -0.72 1.62 -2.86
CA VAL A 142 0.29 1.82 -3.90
C VAL A 142 0.60 0.50 -4.60
N GLY A 143 0.81 -0.59 -3.83
CA GLY A 143 1.06 -1.91 -4.40
C GLY A 143 -0.05 -2.36 -5.32
N TYR A 144 -1.30 -2.23 -4.90
CA TYR A 144 -2.46 -2.64 -5.67
C TYR A 144 -2.58 -1.86 -6.99
N TYR A 145 -2.62 -0.52 -6.92
CA TYR A 145 -2.83 0.31 -8.10
C TYR A 145 -1.60 0.49 -9.01
N THR A 146 -0.49 -0.15 -8.69
CA THR A 146 0.65 -0.30 -9.61
C THR A 146 0.66 -1.66 -10.33
N THR A 147 -0.23 -2.58 -9.96
CA THR A 147 -0.40 -3.85 -10.66
C THR A 147 -1.33 -3.72 -11.87
N LYS A 148 -1.22 -4.68 -12.79
CA LYS A 148 -2.15 -4.78 -13.94
C LYS A 148 -3.59 -4.92 -13.45
N VAL A 149 -3.82 -5.77 -12.47
CA VAL A 149 -5.14 -6.04 -11.88
C VAL A 149 -5.76 -4.77 -11.30
N GLY A 150 -5.01 -4.03 -10.46
CA GLY A 150 -5.50 -2.81 -9.87
C GLY A 150 -5.74 -1.69 -10.89
N LEU A 151 -4.92 -1.60 -11.93
CA LEU A 151 -5.14 -0.64 -13.02
C LEU A 151 -6.37 -0.98 -13.85
N GLU A 152 -6.61 -2.26 -14.13
CA GLU A 152 -7.80 -2.73 -14.84
C GLU A 152 -9.07 -2.48 -14.02
N SER A 153 -9.03 -2.64 -12.68
CA SER A 153 -10.20 -2.42 -11.80
C SER A 153 -10.73 -0.98 -11.85
N ILE A 154 -9.85 0.00 -12.10
CA ILE A 154 -10.23 1.42 -12.25
C ILE A 154 -10.40 1.85 -13.71
N GLY A 155 -10.34 0.91 -14.67
CA GLY A 155 -10.46 1.21 -16.09
C GLY A 155 -9.31 2.06 -16.63
N TYR A 156 -8.09 1.95 -16.06
CA TYR A 156 -6.94 2.74 -16.49
C TYR A 156 -6.55 2.37 -17.93
N PRO A 157 -6.56 3.33 -18.88
CA PRO A 157 -6.39 3.04 -20.31
C PRO A 157 -4.94 2.78 -20.72
N GLY A 158 -3.99 2.78 -19.77
CA GLY A 158 -2.56 2.65 -20.02
C GLY A 158 -1.88 4.00 -20.33
N LEU A 159 -0.56 3.95 -20.42
CA LEU A 159 0.25 5.11 -20.81
C LEU A 159 0.08 5.36 -22.30
N ARG A 160 -0.55 6.47 -22.66
CA ARG A 160 -0.70 6.94 -24.05
C ARG A 160 -0.14 8.33 -24.14
N SER A 161 0.64 8.61 -25.19
CA SER A 161 1.17 9.94 -25.47
C SER A 161 0.09 10.96 -25.83
N VAL A 162 -1.05 10.48 -26.32
CA VAL A 162 -2.23 11.29 -26.62
C VAL A 162 -3.48 10.50 -26.23
N TRP A 163 -4.35 11.10 -25.43
CA TRP A 163 -5.65 10.53 -25.08
C TRP A 163 -6.71 11.14 -26.00
N PRO A 164 -7.25 10.41 -26.98
CA PRO A 164 -8.15 10.96 -27.98
C PRO A 164 -9.45 11.58 -27.43
N LYS A 165 -9.78 11.22 -26.19
CA LYS A 165 -10.97 11.72 -25.48
C LYS A 165 -10.64 12.23 -24.09
N MET A 166 -9.45 12.81 -23.91
CA MET A 166 -9.15 13.47 -22.64
C MET A 166 -10.17 14.60 -22.48
N PRO A 167 -11.00 14.59 -21.44
CA PRO A 167 -11.86 15.74 -21.17
C PRO A 167 -10.92 16.94 -21.03
N GLY A 168 -11.12 17.96 -21.82
CA GLY A 168 -10.38 19.23 -21.67
C GLY A 168 -10.54 19.69 -20.21
N CYS A 169 -9.54 20.39 -19.70
CA CYS A 169 -9.61 20.96 -18.37
C CYS A 169 -10.93 21.75 -18.24
N SER A 170 -11.80 21.35 -17.32
CA SER A 170 -13.07 22.05 -17.06
C SER A 170 -12.84 23.49 -16.54
N HIS A 171 -11.62 23.78 -16.13
CA HIS A 171 -11.16 25.08 -15.61
C HIS A 171 -10.29 25.84 -16.61
N ARG A 172 -10.50 25.61 -17.91
CA ARG A 172 -9.69 26.23 -18.97
C ARG A 172 -9.61 27.75 -18.87
N ASP A 173 -10.68 28.36 -18.36
CA ASP A 173 -10.79 29.81 -18.21
C ASP A 173 -10.42 30.32 -16.80
N ASP A 174 -9.94 29.43 -15.92
CA ASP A 174 -9.47 29.80 -14.60
C ASP A 174 -8.24 30.71 -14.69
N PRO A 175 -8.22 31.87 -14.03
CA PRO A 175 -7.07 32.78 -14.01
C PRO A 175 -5.77 32.11 -13.55
N GLU A 176 -5.84 31.14 -12.63
CA GLU A 176 -4.67 30.39 -12.15
C GLU A 176 -4.02 29.54 -13.27
N HIS A 177 -4.80 29.17 -14.28
CA HIS A 177 -4.34 28.38 -15.42
C HIS A 177 -3.90 29.24 -16.63
N ALA A 178 -3.89 30.55 -16.50
CA ALA A 178 -3.55 31.45 -17.61
C ALA A 178 -2.15 31.18 -18.20
N HIS A 179 -1.21 30.70 -17.37
CA HIS A 179 0.15 30.34 -17.77
C HIS A 179 0.24 29.06 -18.61
N LEU A 180 -0.82 28.23 -18.63
CA LEU A 180 -0.90 26.99 -19.39
C LEU A 180 -1.57 27.17 -20.76
N ARG A 181 -2.04 28.39 -21.09
CA ARG A 181 -2.65 28.67 -22.39
C ARG A 181 -1.54 28.73 -23.44
N GLU A 182 -1.62 27.87 -24.44
CA GLU A 182 -0.73 27.99 -25.60
C GLU A 182 -0.90 29.37 -26.25
N PRO A 183 0.20 30.05 -26.61
CA PRO A 183 0.08 31.27 -27.39
C PRO A 183 -0.62 30.94 -28.71
N ALA A 184 -1.68 31.68 -29.03
CA ALA A 184 -2.41 31.50 -30.27
C ALA A 184 -1.41 31.47 -31.44
N ALA A 185 -1.43 30.35 -32.19
CA ALA A 185 -0.60 30.25 -33.41
C ALA A 185 -0.88 31.43 -34.32
N LYS A 186 0.19 32.19 -34.65
CA LYS A 186 0.11 33.29 -35.61
C LYS A 186 0.05 32.74 -37.01
#